data_440b5592dbadd424e5437e494e95319b
#
_entry.id   440b5592dbadd424e5437e494e95319b
#
_cell.length_a   1.000
_cell.length_b   1.000
_cell.length_c   1.000
_cell.angle_alpha   90.00
_cell.angle_beta   90.00
_cell.angle_gamma   90.00
#
_symmetry.space_group_name_H-M   'P 1'
#
loop_
_entity.id
_entity.type
_entity.pdbx_description
1 polymer ?
#
loop_
_entity_poly.entity_id
_entity_poly.type
_entity_poly.pdbx_seq_one_letter_code
_entity_poly.pdbx_strand_id
1 'polypeptide(L)'
;MREMDLTPQNIDKLMGEVEASLGDFANLVALDAFTSLVYKTPVGNPDLWTTQAPDGYVGGQARASWNIQHGRPDTSLPTTWSAALPVAPQLKSMGLEPVYVTSSVPYMTRLENGWSSQGSYMQKRTVSELQMKYQ
;
A
#
# COMPACT_ATOMS: atom_id res chain seq x y z
N MET A 1 29.88 -31.47 -5.78
CA MET A 1 29.13 -30.79 -4.71
C MET A 1 30.03 -29.74 -4.10
N ARG A 2 29.50 -28.56 -3.93
CA ARG A 2 30.26 -27.43 -3.39
C ARG A 2 30.19 -27.44 -1.87
N GLU A 3 31.32 -27.45 -1.22
CA GLU A 3 31.33 -27.29 0.23
C GLU A 3 30.98 -25.88 0.63
N MET A 4 30.19 -25.76 1.70
CA MET A 4 29.80 -24.48 2.26
C MET A 4 30.75 -24.15 3.43
N ASP A 5 31.40 -23.00 3.36
CA ASP A 5 32.24 -22.50 4.44
C ASP A 5 31.37 -21.81 5.49
N LEU A 6 31.16 -22.47 6.61
CA LEU A 6 30.28 -22.02 7.71
C LEU A 6 31.07 -21.33 8.84
N THR A 7 32.10 -20.56 8.51
CA THR A 7 32.73 -19.69 9.53
C THR A 7 31.76 -18.63 10.04
N PRO A 8 31.95 -18.12 11.27
CA PRO A 8 31.08 -17.05 11.79
C PRO A 8 30.96 -15.84 10.86
N GLN A 9 32.05 -15.42 10.22
CA GLN A 9 32.05 -14.31 9.29
C GLN A 9 31.23 -14.60 8.05
N ASN A 10 31.31 -15.81 7.51
CA ASN A 10 30.55 -16.22 6.33
C ASN A 10 29.08 -16.42 6.66
N ILE A 11 28.74 -16.88 7.87
CA ILE A 11 27.35 -16.99 8.32
C ILE A 11 26.75 -15.59 8.44
N ASP A 12 27.45 -14.64 9.06
CA ASP A 12 26.96 -13.26 9.18
C ASP A 12 26.73 -12.63 7.81
N LYS A 13 27.65 -12.83 6.86
CA LYS A 13 27.49 -12.33 5.50
C LYS A 13 26.27 -12.95 4.82
N LEU A 14 26.10 -14.25 4.93
CA LEU A 14 24.96 -14.96 4.34
C LEU A 14 23.65 -14.49 4.96
N MET A 15 23.59 -14.31 6.28
CA MET A 15 22.40 -13.80 6.95
C MET A 15 22.06 -12.39 6.47
N GLY A 16 23.07 -11.52 6.32
CA GLY A 16 22.87 -10.18 5.77
C GLY A 16 22.32 -10.20 4.35
N GLU A 17 22.79 -11.09 3.51
CA GLU A 17 22.27 -11.26 2.14
C GLU A 17 20.81 -11.76 2.13
N VAL A 18 20.47 -12.70 3.02
CA VAL A 18 19.12 -13.21 3.16
C VAL A 18 18.17 -12.10 3.64
N GLU A 19 18.58 -11.33 4.65
CA GLU A 19 17.79 -10.20 5.16
C GLU A 19 17.56 -9.15 4.10
N ALA A 20 18.58 -8.81 3.30
CA ALA A 20 18.44 -7.88 2.19
C ALA A 20 17.46 -8.39 1.15
N SER A 21 17.53 -9.68 0.79
CA SER A 21 16.62 -10.30 -0.17
C SER A 21 15.18 -10.31 0.32
N LEU A 22 14.97 -10.61 1.61
CA LEU A 22 13.64 -10.57 2.22
C LEU A 22 13.09 -9.14 2.26
N GLY A 23 13.95 -8.16 2.56
CA GLY A 23 13.56 -6.74 2.55
C GLY A 23 13.14 -6.27 1.16
N ASP A 24 13.88 -6.64 0.14
CA ASP A 24 13.55 -6.31 -1.25
C ASP A 24 12.23 -6.96 -1.66
N PHE A 25 12.00 -8.21 -1.27
CA PHE A 25 10.75 -8.91 -1.54
C PHE A 25 9.57 -8.23 -0.82
N ALA A 26 9.73 -7.88 0.45
CA ALA A 26 8.71 -7.18 1.22
C ALA A 26 8.36 -5.84 0.59
N ASN A 27 9.36 -5.08 0.11
CA ASN A 27 9.13 -3.82 -0.60
C ASN A 27 8.34 -4.04 -1.89
N LEU A 28 8.67 -5.08 -2.66
CA LEU A 28 7.95 -5.40 -3.90
C LEU A 28 6.48 -5.70 -3.61
N VAL A 29 6.19 -6.54 -2.63
CA VAL A 29 4.81 -6.89 -2.24
C VAL A 29 4.07 -5.64 -1.73
N ALA A 30 4.73 -4.82 -0.91
CA ALA A 30 4.13 -3.60 -0.37
C ALA A 30 3.81 -2.58 -1.46
N LEU A 31 4.69 -2.42 -2.46
CA LEU A 31 4.44 -1.54 -3.60
C LEU A 31 3.29 -2.05 -4.46
N ASP A 32 3.19 -3.35 -4.67
CA ASP A 32 2.05 -3.96 -5.35
C ASP A 32 0.75 -3.73 -4.57
N ALA A 33 0.79 -3.88 -3.25
CA ALA A 33 -0.36 -3.60 -2.39
C ALA A 33 -0.78 -2.14 -2.47
N PHE A 34 0.18 -1.21 -2.36
CA PHE A 34 -0.08 0.22 -2.47
C PHE A 34 -0.74 0.56 -3.81
N THR A 35 -0.15 0.12 -4.89
CA THR A 35 -0.66 0.38 -6.24
C THR A 35 -2.07 -0.18 -6.43
N SER A 36 -2.31 -1.40 -5.95
CA SER A 36 -3.62 -2.05 -6.02
C SER A 36 -4.67 -1.29 -5.21
N LEU A 37 -4.33 -0.89 -3.97
CA LEU A 37 -5.24 -0.15 -3.10
C LEU A 37 -5.59 1.22 -3.67
N VAL A 38 -4.58 1.95 -4.16
CA VAL A 38 -4.78 3.24 -4.82
C VAL A 38 -5.71 3.10 -6.03
N TYR A 39 -5.44 2.11 -6.87
CA TYR A 39 -6.21 1.89 -8.09
C TYR A 39 -7.67 1.51 -7.79
N LYS A 40 -7.90 0.68 -6.76
CA LYS A 40 -9.23 0.21 -6.38
C LYS A 40 -10.04 1.23 -5.58
N THR A 41 -9.38 2.23 -4.98
CA THR A 41 -10.06 3.25 -4.19
C THR A 41 -10.81 4.20 -5.11
N PRO A 42 -12.12 4.37 -4.95
CA PRO A 42 -12.90 5.20 -5.86
C PRO A 42 -12.58 6.69 -5.68
N VAL A 43 -12.69 7.42 -6.79
CA VAL A 43 -12.74 8.88 -6.77
C VAL A 43 -14.22 9.26 -6.73
N GLY A 44 -14.61 10.07 -5.74
CA GLY A 44 -15.99 10.49 -5.60
C GLY A 44 -16.49 11.23 -6.84
N ASN A 45 -17.58 10.75 -7.41
CA ASN A 45 -18.25 11.40 -8.53
C ASN A 45 -19.59 11.98 -8.04
N PRO A 46 -19.69 13.31 -7.89
CA PRO A 46 -20.90 13.95 -7.36
C PRO A 46 -22.15 13.68 -8.20
N ASP A 47 -22.00 13.39 -9.49
CA ASP A 47 -23.13 13.08 -10.38
C ASP A 47 -23.87 11.80 -9.97
N LEU A 48 -23.21 10.92 -9.21
CA LEU A 48 -23.80 9.67 -8.70
C LEU A 48 -24.35 9.81 -7.28
N TRP A 49 -24.27 10.99 -6.68
CA TRP A 49 -24.69 11.22 -5.31
C TRP A 49 -26.19 11.57 -5.24
N THR A 50 -26.82 11.20 -4.12
CA THR A 50 -28.18 11.60 -3.81
C THR A 50 -28.26 13.01 -3.24
N THR A 51 -27.12 13.57 -2.78
CA THR A 51 -26.99 14.91 -2.24
C THR A 51 -26.06 15.75 -3.09
N GLN A 52 -26.19 17.07 -2.99
CA GLN A 52 -25.32 17.98 -3.70
C GLN A 52 -23.93 18.00 -3.08
N ALA A 53 -22.88 17.98 -3.91
CA ALA A 53 -21.51 18.12 -3.44
C ALA A 53 -21.26 19.52 -2.86
N PRO A 54 -20.38 19.65 -1.85
CA PRO A 54 -19.95 20.96 -1.36
C PRO A 54 -19.32 21.80 -2.47
N ASP A 55 -19.46 23.13 -2.36
CA ASP A 55 -18.80 24.04 -3.29
C ASP A 55 -17.28 23.80 -3.28
N GLY A 56 -16.68 23.78 -4.46
CA GLY A 56 -15.24 23.54 -4.59
C GLY A 56 -14.80 22.09 -4.36
N TYR A 57 -15.73 21.15 -4.32
CA TYR A 57 -15.40 19.74 -4.13
C TYR A 57 -14.45 19.25 -5.21
N VAL A 58 -13.37 18.57 -4.76
CA VAL A 58 -12.41 17.88 -5.63
C VAL A 58 -12.35 16.41 -5.22
N GLY A 59 -12.63 15.51 -6.16
CA GLY A 59 -12.51 14.07 -5.92
C GLY A 59 -11.05 13.63 -5.78
N GLY A 60 -10.84 12.49 -5.10
CA GLY A 60 -9.53 11.86 -5.01
C GLY A 60 -8.88 11.84 -3.63
N GLN A 61 -9.53 12.40 -2.60
CA GLN A 61 -8.97 12.41 -1.23
C GLN A 61 -8.70 10.99 -0.72
N ALA A 62 -9.67 10.08 -0.87
CA ALA A 62 -9.49 8.71 -0.42
C ALA A 62 -8.34 8.02 -1.15
N ARG A 63 -8.26 8.19 -2.45
CA ARG A 63 -7.19 7.62 -3.28
C ARG A 63 -5.82 8.19 -2.89
N ALA A 64 -5.73 9.47 -2.62
CA ALA A 64 -4.50 10.15 -2.22
C ALA A 64 -4.10 9.87 -0.76
N SER A 65 -4.97 9.27 0.03
CA SER A 65 -4.74 9.07 1.47
C SER A 65 -3.89 7.85 1.80
N TRP A 66 -3.61 6.99 0.83
CA TRP A 66 -2.78 5.81 1.06
C TRP A 66 -1.31 6.20 1.24
N ASN A 67 -0.73 5.74 2.34
CA ASN A 67 0.67 5.96 2.69
C ASN A 67 1.39 4.62 2.77
N ILE A 68 2.70 4.63 2.49
CA ILE A 68 3.54 3.45 2.62
C ILE A 68 4.80 3.85 3.38
N GLN A 69 5.12 3.12 4.45
CA GLN A 69 6.25 3.46 5.33
C GLN A 69 6.80 2.23 6.02
N HIS A 70 8.13 2.20 6.20
CA HIS A 70 8.79 1.19 7.02
C HIS A 70 8.67 1.51 8.51
N GLY A 71 8.61 0.47 9.32
CA GLY A 71 8.77 0.51 10.78
C GLY A 71 7.51 0.86 11.54
N ARG A 72 6.68 1.75 11.04
CA ARG A 72 5.44 2.16 11.67
C ARG A 72 4.45 2.69 10.63
N PRO A 73 3.13 2.59 10.90
CA PRO A 73 2.14 3.19 10.00
C PRO A 73 2.31 4.70 9.89
N ASP A 74 2.19 5.21 8.67
CA ASP A 74 2.08 6.65 8.42
C ASP A 74 0.60 7.02 8.42
N THR A 75 0.16 7.73 9.44
CA THR A 75 -1.23 8.13 9.65
C THR A 75 -1.54 9.54 9.15
N SER A 76 -0.62 10.18 8.43
CA SER A 76 -0.83 11.51 7.90
C SER A 76 -1.94 11.52 6.84
N LEU A 77 -2.64 12.65 6.75
CA LEU A 77 -3.68 12.89 5.75
C LEU A 77 -3.13 13.79 4.65
N PRO A 78 -3.58 13.60 3.39
CA PRO A 78 -3.17 14.51 2.33
C PRO A 78 -3.74 15.91 2.56
N THR A 79 -2.93 16.92 2.28
CA THR A 79 -3.36 18.32 2.33
C THR A 79 -3.89 18.81 0.98
N THR A 80 -3.45 18.17 -0.09
CA THR A 80 -3.91 18.43 -1.46
C THR A 80 -4.13 17.10 -2.17
N TRP A 81 -5.09 17.07 -3.08
CA TRP A 81 -5.37 15.87 -3.87
C TRP A 81 -6.03 16.25 -5.20
N SER A 82 -6.01 15.28 -6.12
CA SER A 82 -6.69 15.37 -7.41
C SER A 82 -7.25 14.01 -7.78
N ALA A 83 -7.98 13.93 -8.89
CA ALA A 83 -8.47 12.66 -9.41
C ALA A 83 -7.36 11.79 -10.04
N ALA A 84 -6.15 12.32 -10.20
CA ALA A 84 -5.03 11.57 -10.74
C ALA A 84 -4.59 10.44 -9.81
N LEU A 85 -4.05 9.35 -10.41
CA LEU A 85 -3.48 8.27 -9.61
C LEU A 85 -2.19 8.71 -8.92
N PRO A 86 -2.08 8.56 -7.59
CA PRO A 86 -0.81 8.79 -6.91
C PRO A 86 0.29 7.87 -7.43
N VAL A 87 1.50 8.40 -7.51
CA VAL A 87 2.69 7.64 -7.91
C VAL A 87 3.26 6.93 -6.68
N ALA A 88 3.56 5.63 -6.82
CA ALA A 88 4.19 4.88 -5.75
C ALA A 88 5.59 5.46 -5.44
N PRO A 89 5.93 5.68 -4.16
CA PRO A 89 7.26 6.15 -3.80
C PRO A 89 8.29 5.05 -4.00
N GLN A 90 9.56 5.45 -4.11
CA GLN A 90 10.66 4.50 -4.06
C GLN A 90 10.91 4.10 -2.62
N LEU A 91 11.04 2.80 -2.37
CA LEU A 91 11.35 2.27 -1.05
C LEU A 91 12.82 1.85 -0.98
N LYS A 92 13.49 2.25 0.12
CA LYS A 92 14.85 1.79 0.40
C LYS A 92 14.78 0.36 0.93
N SER A 93 15.85 -0.41 0.71
CA SER A 93 16.00 -1.71 1.36
C SER A 93 16.24 -1.50 2.86
N MET A 94 15.34 -2.03 3.68
CA MET A 94 15.36 -1.88 5.14
C MET A 94 15.45 -3.22 5.87
N GLY A 95 15.98 -4.26 5.20
CA GLY A 95 16.12 -5.58 5.79
C GLY A 95 14.78 -6.16 6.23
N LEU A 96 14.71 -6.63 7.46
CA LEU A 96 13.50 -7.25 8.03
C LEU A 96 12.50 -6.26 8.62
N GLU A 97 12.72 -4.96 8.46
CA GLU A 97 11.80 -3.97 9.00
C GLU A 97 10.45 -4.04 8.27
N PRO A 98 9.32 -4.11 9.02
CA PRO A 98 8.02 -4.25 8.39
C PRO A 98 7.64 -3.00 7.59
N VAL A 99 6.88 -3.20 6.51
CA VAL A 99 6.33 -2.14 5.67
C VAL A 99 4.84 -2.05 5.92
N TYR A 100 4.35 -0.84 6.15
CA TYR A 100 2.94 -0.56 6.39
C TYR A 100 2.35 0.23 5.23
N VAL A 101 1.21 -0.23 4.72
CA VAL A 101 0.39 0.51 3.76
C VAL A 101 -0.89 0.91 4.49
N THR A 102 -1.10 2.22 4.67
CA THR A 102 -2.10 2.73 5.61
C THR A 102 -2.88 3.89 4.99
N SER A 103 -4.17 3.94 5.28
CA SER A 103 -5.00 5.12 5.05
C SER A 103 -5.69 5.50 6.36
N SER A 104 -5.66 6.80 6.70
CA SER A 104 -6.29 7.33 7.91
C SER A 104 -7.51 8.21 7.61
N VAL A 105 -8.00 8.20 6.38
CA VAL A 105 -9.25 8.89 6.05
C VAL A 105 -10.40 8.25 6.84
N PRO A 106 -11.19 9.05 7.59
CA PRO A 106 -12.20 8.49 8.50
C PRO A 106 -13.27 7.63 7.81
N TYR A 107 -13.61 7.93 6.56
CA TYR A 107 -14.63 7.19 5.82
C TYR A 107 -14.10 5.96 5.06
N MET A 108 -12.79 5.65 5.16
CA MET A 108 -12.21 4.52 4.43
C MET A 108 -12.84 3.19 4.84
N THR A 109 -13.19 3.01 6.10
CA THR A 109 -13.87 1.80 6.58
C THR A 109 -15.22 1.61 5.89
N ARG A 110 -15.96 2.68 5.64
CA ARG A 110 -17.24 2.61 4.91
C ARG A 110 -17.03 2.18 3.46
N LEU A 111 -16.01 2.72 2.81
CA LEU A 111 -15.66 2.33 1.43
C LEU A 111 -15.28 0.85 1.39
N GLU A 112 -14.45 0.40 2.34
CA GLU A 112 -14.05 -1.01 2.44
C GLU A 112 -15.27 -1.94 2.60
N ASN A 113 -16.28 -1.52 3.33
CA ASN A 113 -17.46 -2.33 3.63
C ASN A 113 -18.58 -2.21 2.55
N GLY A 114 -18.27 -1.68 1.37
CA GLY A 114 -19.20 -1.69 0.26
C GLY A 114 -20.19 -0.52 0.21
N TRP A 115 -19.86 0.58 0.85
CA TRP A 115 -20.76 1.75 0.92
C TRP A 115 -20.86 2.54 -0.38
N SER A 116 -19.87 2.39 -1.26
CA SER A 116 -19.84 3.09 -2.54
C SER A 116 -20.15 2.13 -3.70
N SER A 117 -20.99 2.56 -4.62
CA SER A 117 -21.22 1.83 -5.88
C SER A 117 -20.04 1.93 -6.84
N GLN A 118 -19.12 2.89 -6.63
CA GLN A 118 -17.95 3.12 -7.47
C GLN A 118 -16.78 2.17 -7.15
N GLY A 119 -16.74 1.60 -5.96
CA GLY A 119 -15.71 0.67 -5.54
C GLY A 119 -15.85 0.30 -4.08
N SER A 120 -15.38 -0.90 -3.73
CA SER A 120 -15.50 -1.43 -2.39
C SER A 120 -14.54 -2.58 -2.17
N TYR A 121 -14.36 -2.98 -0.91
CA TYR A 121 -13.55 -4.13 -0.52
C TYR A 121 -12.10 -4.05 -1.06
N MET A 122 -11.51 -2.85 -1.06
CA MET A 122 -10.19 -2.62 -1.65
C MET A 122 -9.12 -3.49 -0.99
N GLN A 123 -9.08 -3.52 0.34
CA GLN A 123 -8.11 -4.33 1.10
C GLN A 123 -8.35 -5.81 0.89
N LYS A 124 -9.59 -6.27 1.04
CA LYS A 124 -9.94 -7.68 0.88
C LYS A 124 -9.57 -8.19 -0.52
N ARG A 125 -9.91 -7.43 -1.55
CA ARG A 125 -9.60 -7.78 -2.93
C ARG A 125 -8.10 -7.76 -3.19
N THR A 126 -7.39 -6.77 -2.68
CA THR A 126 -5.94 -6.67 -2.81
C THR A 126 -5.23 -7.84 -2.14
N VAL A 127 -5.61 -8.18 -0.92
CA VAL A 127 -5.02 -9.33 -0.22
C VAL A 127 -5.23 -10.62 -1.00
N SER A 128 -6.44 -10.85 -1.52
CA SER A 128 -6.73 -12.05 -2.33
C SER A 128 -5.88 -12.11 -3.58
N GLU A 129 -5.72 -11.00 -4.30
CA GLU A 129 -4.90 -10.91 -5.51
C GLU A 129 -3.42 -11.15 -5.21
N LEU A 130 -2.90 -10.57 -4.12
CA LEU A 130 -1.51 -10.78 -3.72
C LEU A 130 -1.23 -12.21 -3.30
N GLN A 131 -2.17 -12.84 -2.58
CA GLN A 131 -2.05 -14.25 -2.21
C GLN A 131 -1.97 -15.15 -3.44
N MET A 132 -2.73 -14.85 -4.48
CA MET A 132 -2.68 -15.59 -5.74
C MET A 132 -1.37 -15.33 -6.50
N LYS A 133 -0.90 -14.09 -6.52
CA LYS A 133 0.31 -13.70 -7.24
C LYS A 133 1.58 -14.28 -6.62
N TYR A 134 1.63 -14.36 -5.29
CA TYR A 134 2.84 -14.76 -4.54
C TYR A 134 2.72 -16.12 -3.84
N GLN A 135 1.91 -17.00 -4.37
CA GLN A 135 1.83 -18.38 -3.90
C GLN A 135 3.14 -19.13 -4.07
#